data_5c25461579c491af7a024ec64cee59d2
#
_entry.id   5c25461579c491af7a024ec64cee59d2
#
_cell.length_a   1.000
_cell.length_b   1.000
_cell.length_c   1.000
_cell.angle_alpha   90.00
_cell.angle_beta   90.00
_cell.angle_gamma   90.00
#
_symmetry.space_group_name_H-M   'P 1'
#
loop_
_entity.id
_entity.type
_entity.pdbx_description
1 polymer ?
#
loop_
_entity_poly.entity_id
_entity_poly.type
_entity_poly.pdbx_seq_one_letter_code
_entity_poly.pdbx_strand_id
1 'polypeptide(L)'
;SEMCIRDRTEMKEAKLRLEDALAATRAAVEEGIIAGGGSAYIHASKEVAKLAATLEGDEKTGAYVILKALEAPLFHIAANAGLEGAVIINKVRESEVGTGFDALNEKYVNMVENGILDPAKVTRSALQNATSVASTLLTTEAVVSTIKEDTPAPVSYTHLRAHETKA
;
A
#
# COMPACT_ATOMS: atom_id res chain seq x y z
N SER A 1 -7.12 13.79 -32.47
CA SER A 1 -6.36 14.45 -31.41
C SER A 1 -6.54 13.80 -30.02
N GLU A 2 -7.74 13.39 -29.62
CA GLU A 2 -8.00 12.73 -28.34
C GLU A 2 -7.41 11.31 -28.29
N MET A 3 -7.40 10.58 -29.40
CA MET A 3 -6.80 9.25 -29.51
C MET A 3 -5.29 9.28 -29.18
N CYS A 4 -4.56 10.30 -29.63
CA CYS A 4 -3.13 10.44 -29.35
C CYS A 4 -2.82 10.73 -27.87
N ILE A 5 -3.73 11.38 -27.14
CA ILE A 5 -3.56 11.67 -25.70
C ILE A 5 -3.80 10.40 -24.89
N ARG A 6 -4.83 9.63 -25.23
CA ARG A 6 -5.12 8.32 -24.63
C ARG A 6 -3.96 7.35 -24.81
N ASP A 7 -3.45 7.20 -26.04
CA ASP A 7 -2.32 6.32 -26.37
C ASP A 7 -1.07 6.70 -25.57
N ARG A 8 -0.81 8.00 -25.39
CA ARG A 8 0.33 8.48 -24.56
C ARG A 8 0.18 8.14 -23.09
N THR A 9 -1.04 8.22 -22.57
CA THR A 9 -1.31 7.89 -21.16
C THR A 9 -1.16 6.39 -20.92
N GLU A 10 -1.74 5.56 -21.78
CA GLU A 10 -1.62 4.10 -21.74
C GLU A 10 -0.16 3.65 -21.90
N MET A 11 0.59 4.27 -22.79
CA MET A 11 2.02 3.98 -22.98
C MET A 11 2.85 4.36 -21.74
N LYS A 12 2.56 5.51 -21.12
CA LYS A 12 3.23 5.90 -19.87
C LYS A 12 2.92 4.93 -18.73
N GLU A 13 1.67 4.52 -18.62
CA GLU A 13 1.24 3.55 -17.61
C GLU A 13 1.91 2.19 -17.81
N ALA A 14 1.96 1.69 -19.04
CA ALA A 14 2.65 0.45 -19.36
C ALA A 14 4.16 0.54 -19.06
N LYS A 15 4.80 1.67 -19.36
CA LYS A 15 6.20 1.90 -19.03
C LYS A 15 6.43 1.87 -17.52
N LEU A 16 5.61 2.58 -16.74
CA LEU A 16 5.73 2.61 -15.28
C LEU A 16 5.55 1.22 -14.66
N ARG A 17 4.60 0.42 -15.17
CA ARG A 17 4.41 -0.97 -14.72
C ARG A 17 5.64 -1.84 -14.99
N LEU A 18 6.27 -1.68 -16.16
CA LEU A 18 7.50 -2.42 -16.49
C LEU A 18 8.68 -1.99 -15.61
N GLU A 19 8.83 -0.70 -15.37
CA GLU A 19 9.89 -0.16 -14.50
C GLU A 19 9.71 -0.65 -13.05
N ASP A 20 8.46 -0.67 -12.55
CA ASP A 20 8.12 -1.19 -11.23
C ASP A 20 8.41 -2.69 -11.11
N ALA A 21 8.00 -3.49 -12.09
CA ALA A 21 8.27 -4.92 -12.13
C ALA A 21 9.77 -5.24 -12.13
N LEU A 22 10.57 -4.47 -12.88
CA LEU A 22 12.01 -4.62 -12.91
C LEU A 22 12.66 -4.24 -11.57
N ALA A 23 12.21 -3.16 -10.95
CA ALA A 23 12.69 -2.72 -9.65
C ALA A 23 12.35 -3.74 -8.54
N ALA A 24 11.11 -4.26 -8.54
CA ALA A 24 10.67 -5.31 -7.62
C ALA A 24 11.50 -6.60 -7.79
N THR A 25 11.76 -7.01 -9.03
CA THR A 25 12.58 -8.20 -9.31
C THR A 25 14.01 -8.03 -8.79
N ARG A 26 14.63 -6.86 -8.99
CA ARG A 26 15.98 -6.57 -8.45
C ARG A 26 15.98 -6.61 -6.93
N ALA A 27 15.00 -5.99 -6.29
CA ALA A 27 14.86 -6.01 -4.84
C ALA A 27 14.68 -7.45 -4.29
N ALA A 28 13.94 -8.30 -5.01
CA ALA A 28 13.73 -9.69 -4.66
C ALA A 28 15.03 -10.52 -4.77
N VAL A 29 15.88 -10.24 -5.75
CA VAL A 29 17.19 -10.88 -5.90
C VAL A 29 18.14 -10.49 -4.76
N GLU A 30 18.05 -9.25 -4.27
CA GLU A 30 18.94 -8.75 -3.21
C GLU A 30 18.62 -9.33 -1.82
N GLU A 31 17.37 -9.37 -1.41
CA GLU A 31 16.96 -9.77 -0.05
C GLU A 31 15.94 -10.92 0.00
N GLY A 32 15.60 -11.50 -1.15
CA GLY A 32 14.63 -12.57 -1.22
C GLY A 32 13.17 -12.10 -1.29
N ILE A 33 12.28 -13.07 -1.20
CA ILE A 33 10.83 -12.91 -1.31
C ILE A 33 10.13 -13.35 -0.04
N ILE A 34 8.98 -12.77 0.23
CA ILE A 34 8.10 -13.09 1.35
C ILE A 34 6.66 -13.24 0.87
N ALA A 35 5.79 -13.77 1.72
CA ALA A 35 4.36 -13.81 1.48
C ALA A 35 3.81 -12.39 1.28
N GLY A 36 3.15 -12.16 0.15
CA GLY A 36 2.65 -10.85 -0.26
C GLY A 36 1.31 -10.45 0.38
N GLY A 37 0.73 -9.39 -0.16
CA GLY A 37 -0.60 -8.92 0.24
C GLY A 37 -0.68 -8.44 1.69
N GLY A 38 0.43 -8.03 2.30
CA GLY A 38 0.48 -7.59 3.70
C GLY A 38 0.46 -8.72 4.73
N SER A 39 0.35 -10.00 4.33
CA SER A 39 0.28 -11.15 5.23
C SER A 39 1.58 -11.33 6.03
N ALA A 40 2.73 -11.03 5.45
CA ALA A 40 4.01 -11.09 6.15
C ALA A 40 4.05 -10.16 7.37
N TYR A 41 3.46 -8.97 7.30
CA TYR A 41 3.37 -8.07 8.44
C TYR A 41 2.50 -8.63 9.57
N ILE A 42 1.39 -9.30 9.23
CA ILE A 42 0.51 -9.93 10.22
C ILE A 42 1.23 -11.08 10.94
N HIS A 43 1.98 -11.88 10.22
CA HIS A 43 2.78 -12.94 10.85
C HIS A 43 3.92 -12.39 11.70
N ALA A 44 4.61 -11.33 11.24
CA ALA A 44 5.66 -10.65 11.99
C ALA A 44 5.13 -9.96 13.26
N SER A 45 3.87 -9.54 13.28
CA SER A 45 3.25 -8.88 14.44
C SER A 45 3.30 -9.76 15.69
N LYS A 46 3.33 -11.08 15.56
CA LYS A 46 3.45 -12.01 16.71
C LYS A 46 4.77 -11.80 17.47
N GLU A 47 5.87 -11.58 16.75
CA GLU A 47 7.18 -11.34 17.37
C GLU A 47 7.26 -9.93 17.99
N VAL A 48 6.68 -8.94 17.32
CA VAL A 48 6.58 -7.59 17.88
C VAL A 48 5.72 -7.58 19.16
N ALA A 49 4.65 -8.36 19.21
CA ALA A 49 3.83 -8.50 20.41
C ALA A 49 4.60 -9.11 21.58
N LYS A 50 5.46 -10.10 21.34
CA LYS A 50 6.34 -10.68 22.36
C LYS A 50 7.32 -9.64 22.91
N LEU A 51 7.92 -8.85 22.01
CA LEU A 51 8.79 -7.75 22.39
C LEU A 51 8.04 -6.69 23.21
N ALA A 52 6.85 -6.28 22.76
CA ALA A 52 6.03 -5.30 23.47
C ALA A 52 5.67 -5.74 24.90
N ALA A 53 5.56 -7.04 25.15
CA ALA A 53 5.29 -7.57 26.48
C ALA A 53 6.49 -7.42 27.44
N THR A 54 7.71 -7.26 26.94
CA THR A 54 8.92 -7.04 27.74
C THR A 54 9.23 -5.57 28.00
N LEU A 55 8.55 -4.66 27.30
CA LEU A 55 8.74 -3.22 27.39
C LEU A 55 7.79 -2.60 28.44
N GLU A 56 8.18 -1.44 28.98
CA GLU A 56 7.40 -0.67 29.95
C GLU A 56 7.24 0.78 29.50
N GLY A 57 6.24 1.46 30.04
CA GLY A 57 6.00 2.89 29.83
C GLY A 57 5.77 3.26 28.37
N ASP A 58 6.43 4.33 27.92
CA ASP A 58 6.26 4.90 26.57
C ASP A 58 6.79 4.00 25.46
N GLU A 59 7.84 3.21 25.74
CA GLU A 59 8.38 2.25 24.77
C GLU A 59 7.34 1.17 24.44
N LYS A 60 6.63 0.69 25.46
CA LYS A 60 5.52 -0.25 25.28
C LYS A 60 4.40 0.36 24.42
N THR A 61 4.05 1.61 24.69
CA THR A 61 3.04 2.34 23.90
C THR A 61 3.47 2.47 22.44
N GLY A 62 4.73 2.83 22.19
CA GLY A 62 5.30 2.86 20.83
C GLY A 62 5.24 1.51 20.11
N ALA A 63 5.54 0.42 20.81
CA ALA A 63 5.41 -0.92 20.24
C ALA A 63 3.97 -1.28 19.87
N TYR A 64 2.97 -0.87 20.64
CA TYR A 64 1.56 -1.05 20.29
C TYR A 64 1.14 -0.22 19.08
N VAL A 65 1.67 0.99 18.91
CA VAL A 65 1.45 1.80 17.69
C VAL A 65 1.95 1.04 16.45
N ILE A 66 3.15 0.48 16.51
CA ILE A 66 3.70 -0.35 15.43
C ILE A 66 2.82 -1.58 15.17
N LEU A 67 2.41 -2.30 16.21
CA LEU A 67 1.52 -3.46 16.07
C LEU A 67 0.24 -3.10 15.29
N LYS A 68 -0.36 -1.96 15.61
CA LYS A 68 -1.56 -1.49 14.91
C LYS A 68 -1.27 -1.09 13.47
N ALA A 69 -0.13 -0.45 13.23
CA ALA A 69 0.29 -0.06 11.89
C ALA A 69 0.54 -1.25 10.95
N LEU A 70 1.06 -2.38 11.47
CA LEU A 70 1.31 -3.59 10.70
C LEU A 70 0.02 -4.23 10.13
N GLU A 71 -1.13 -3.95 10.73
CA GLU A 71 -2.42 -4.44 10.24
C GLU A 71 -2.93 -3.67 9.02
N ALA A 72 -2.52 -2.40 8.86
CA ALA A 72 -3.08 -1.48 7.88
C ALA A 72 -2.98 -1.96 6.42
N PRO A 73 -1.86 -2.52 5.93
CA PRO A 73 -1.76 -2.95 4.53
C PRO A 73 -2.82 -4.00 4.16
N LEU A 74 -2.94 -5.07 4.93
CA LEU A 74 -3.94 -6.11 4.67
C LEU A 74 -5.36 -5.59 4.87
N PHE A 75 -5.57 -4.73 5.88
CA PHE A 75 -6.87 -4.09 6.12
C PHE A 75 -7.36 -3.32 4.90
N HIS A 76 -6.49 -2.46 4.32
CA HIS A 76 -6.85 -1.66 3.16
C HIS A 76 -7.04 -2.49 1.89
N ILE A 77 -6.26 -3.55 1.70
CA ILE A 77 -6.46 -4.48 0.58
C ILE A 77 -7.86 -5.10 0.67
N ALA A 78 -8.25 -5.59 1.85
CA ALA A 78 -9.56 -6.18 2.07
C ALA A 78 -10.69 -5.15 1.91
N ALA A 79 -10.54 -3.96 2.48
CA ALA A 79 -11.52 -2.88 2.36
C ALA A 79 -11.72 -2.41 0.92
N ASN A 80 -10.65 -2.32 0.13
CA ASN A 80 -10.71 -1.99 -1.29
C ASN A 80 -11.44 -3.07 -2.11
N ALA A 81 -11.41 -4.32 -1.67
CA ALA A 81 -12.20 -5.42 -2.24
C ALA A 81 -13.65 -5.44 -1.73
N GLY A 82 -14.06 -4.50 -0.88
CA GLY A 82 -15.40 -4.43 -0.30
C GLY A 82 -15.64 -5.37 0.88
N LEU A 83 -14.56 -5.91 1.47
CA LEU A 83 -14.61 -6.92 2.53
C LEU A 83 -14.27 -6.33 3.90
N GLU A 84 -14.70 -7.02 4.96
CA GLU A 84 -14.41 -6.62 6.34
C GLU A 84 -12.96 -6.98 6.74
N GLY A 85 -12.06 -5.99 6.71
CA GLY A 85 -10.63 -6.18 6.93
C GLY A 85 -10.28 -6.77 8.29
N ALA A 86 -11.01 -6.41 9.35
CA ALA A 86 -10.73 -6.90 10.69
C ALA A 86 -10.92 -8.43 10.82
N VAL A 87 -11.96 -8.96 10.17
CA VAL A 87 -12.23 -10.41 10.13
C VAL A 87 -11.11 -11.15 9.41
N ILE A 88 -10.67 -10.61 8.27
CA ILE A 88 -9.61 -11.19 7.46
C ILE A 88 -8.27 -11.21 8.21
N ILE A 89 -7.91 -10.09 8.86
CA ILE A 89 -6.69 -10.00 9.65
C ILE A 89 -6.67 -11.04 10.77
N ASN A 90 -7.75 -11.18 11.52
CA ASN A 90 -7.82 -12.16 12.61
C ASN A 90 -7.62 -13.59 12.08
N LYS A 91 -8.24 -13.94 10.98
CA LYS A 91 -8.13 -15.26 10.37
C LYS A 91 -6.72 -15.54 9.84
N VAL A 92 -6.07 -14.55 9.19
CA VAL A 92 -4.67 -14.68 8.77
C VAL A 92 -3.72 -14.79 9.97
N ARG A 93 -3.98 -14.05 11.06
CA ARG A 93 -3.18 -14.13 12.29
C ARG A 93 -3.22 -15.51 12.94
N GLU A 94 -4.35 -16.21 12.87
CA GLU A 94 -4.52 -17.57 13.42
C GLU A 94 -3.96 -18.67 12.50
N SER A 95 -3.77 -18.35 11.21
CA SER A 95 -3.27 -19.30 10.23
C SER A 95 -1.76 -19.57 10.34
N GLU A 96 -1.28 -20.56 9.59
CA GLU A 96 0.14 -20.89 9.48
C GLU A 96 0.92 -19.78 8.76
N VAL A 97 2.20 -19.65 9.09
CA VAL A 97 3.12 -18.70 8.45
C VAL A 97 3.19 -18.98 6.95
N GLY A 98 3.03 -17.93 6.14
CA GLY A 98 2.96 -18.04 4.68
C GLY A 98 1.54 -18.06 4.12
N THR A 99 0.53 -18.30 4.96
CA THR A 99 -0.88 -18.18 4.57
C THR A 99 -1.31 -16.72 4.61
N GLY A 100 -2.01 -16.28 3.57
CA GLY A 100 -2.58 -14.96 3.48
C GLY A 100 -3.94 -14.96 2.81
N PHE A 101 -4.43 -13.79 2.49
CA PHE A 101 -5.72 -13.61 1.84
C PHE A 101 -5.54 -13.14 0.39
N ASP A 102 -6.02 -13.95 -0.55
CA ASP A 102 -6.13 -13.60 -1.97
C ASP A 102 -7.42 -12.81 -2.19
N ALA A 103 -7.30 -11.49 -2.34
CA ALA A 103 -8.44 -10.59 -2.53
C ALA A 103 -9.15 -10.75 -3.89
N LEU A 104 -8.47 -11.31 -4.89
CA LEU A 104 -9.06 -11.54 -6.22
C LEU A 104 -10.05 -12.71 -6.20
N ASN A 105 -9.65 -13.82 -5.55
CA ASN A 105 -10.46 -15.03 -5.47
C ASN A 105 -11.21 -15.18 -4.14
N GLU A 106 -11.04 -14.23 -3.22
CA GLU A 106 -11.65 -14.20 -1.88
C GLU A 106 -11.35 -15.48 -1.06
N LYS A 107 -10.11 -15.95 -1.14
CA LYS A 107 -9.70 -17.22 -0.51
C LYS A 107 -8.44 -17.04 0.36
N TYR A 108 -8.36 -17.89 1.38
CA TYR A 108 -7.14 -18.02 2.19
C TYR A 108 -6.26 -19.09 1.55
N VAL A 109 -5.06 -18.71 1.17
CA VAL A 109 -4.14 -19.56 0.40
C VAL A 109 -2.70 -19.42 0.92
N ASN A 110 -1.86 -20.40 0.60
CA ASN A 110 -0.42 -20.22 0.73
C ASN A 110 0.03 -19.21 -0.34
N MET A 111 0.48 -18.04 0.10
CA MET A 111 0.81 -16.92 -0.78
C MET A 111 1.98 -17.25 -1.70
N VAL A 112 2.96 -18.00 -1.21
CA VAL A 112 4.16 -18.36 -1.98
C VAL A 112 3.81 -19.33 -3.11
N GLU A 113 3.02 -20.37 -2.81
CA GLU A 113 2.60 -21.36 -3.82
C GLU A 113 1.67 -20.78 -4.88
N ASN A 114 0.88 -19.76 -4.51
CA ASN A 114 -0.03 -19.08 -5.43
C ASN A 114 0.62 -17.88 -6.16
N GLY A 115 1.93 -17.65 -5.97
CA GLY A 115 2.68 -16.61 -6.66
C GLY A 115 2.37 -15.18 -6.20
N ILE A 116 1.74 -15.02 -5.04
CA ILE A 116 1.45 -13.71 -4.42
C ILE A 116 2.62 -13.37 -3.50
N LEU A 117 3.62 -12.70 -4.06
CA LEU A 117 4.93 -12.48 -3.45
C LEU A 117 5.24 -10.99 -3.36
N ASP A 118 5.90 -10.60 -2.28
CA ASP A 118 6.49 -9.28 -2.13
C ASP A 118 8.01 -9.39 -1.95
N PRO A 119 8.82 -8.46 -2.49
CA PRO A 119 10.24 -8.39 -2.17
C PRO A 119 10.45 -8.01 -0.70
N ALA A 120 11.25 -8.78 0.02
CA ALA A 120 11.53 -8.53 1.44
C ALA A 120 12.15 -7.14 1.68
N LYS A 121 13.03 -6.70 0.78
CA LYS A 121 13.65 -5.37 0.81
C LYS A 121 12.62 -4.24 0.76
N VAL A 122 11.63 -4.34 -0.11
CA VAL A 122 10.59 -3.32 -0.28
C VAL A 122 9.76 -3.21 1.00
N THR A 123 9.26 -4.33 1.51
CA THR A 123 8.42 -4.40 2.70
C THR A 123 9.16 -3.87 3.94
N ARG A 124 10.41 -4.30 4.13
CA ARG A 124 11.26 -3.83 5.23
C ARG A 124 11.53 -2.32 5.14
N SER A 125 11.93 -1.84 3.95
CA SER A 125 12.23 -0.41 3.74
C SER A 125 11.00 0.47 3.90
N ALA A 126 9.83 0.01 3.48
CA ALA A 126 8.58 0.74 3.65
C ALA A 126 8.28 0.98 5.13
N LEU A 127 8.38 -0.04 5.97
CA LEU A 127 8.17 0.08 7.41
C LEU A 127 9.22 0.99 8.07
N GLN A 128 10.48 0.83 7.69
CA GLN A 128 11.59 1.64 8.22
C GLN A 128 11.43 3.12 7.88
N ASN A 129 11.09 3.43 6.64
CA ASN A 129 10.88 4.81 6.18
C ASN A 129 9.62 5.42 6.84
N ALA A 130 8.53 4.67 6.94
CA ALA A 130 7.32 5.12 7.62
C ALA A 130 7.59 5.45 9.10
N THR A 131 8.33 4.60 9.79
CA THR A 131 8.70 4.82 11.18
C THR A 131 9.60 6.07 11.32
N SER A 132 10.55 6.27 10.43
CA SER A 132 11.42 7.45 10.43
C SER A 132 10.63 8.75 10.27
N VAL A 133 9.70 8.81 9.34
CA VAL A 133 8.84 9.98 9.12
C VAL A 133 7.92 10.21 10.31
N ALA A 134 7.29 9.16 10.84
CA ALA A 134 6.41 9.26 12.00
C ALA A 134 7.17 9.77 13.25
N SER A 135 8.37 9.26 13.48
CA SER A 135 9.23 9.71 14.60
C SER A 135 9.59 11.20 14.49
N THR A 136 9.90 11.65 13.27
CA THR A 136 10.18 13.07 13.04
C THR A 136 8.95 13.92 13.31
N LEU A 137 7.76 13.48 12.84
CA LEU A 137 6.51 14.21 13.08
C LEU A 137 6.17 14.30 14.57
N LEU A 138 6.36 13.23 15.32
CA LEU A 138 6.09 13.19 16.77
C LEU A 138 6.97 14.14 17.59
N THR A 139 8.14 14.52 17.08
CA THR A 139 9.05 15.47 17.74
C THR A 139 8.81 16.93 17.36
N THR A 140 7.86 17.23 16.46
CA THR A 140 7.53 18.59 16.03
C THR A 140 6.46 19.22 16.92
N GLU A 141 6.59 20.52 17.21
CA GLU A 141 5.58 21.28 17.95
C GLU A 141 4.48 21.83 17.03
N ALA A 142 4.79 22.08 15.76
CA ALA A 142 3.86 22.63 14.81
C ALA A 142 4.11 22.11 13.39
N VAL A 143 3.02 21.99 12.63
CA VAL A 143 3.06 21.62 11.21
C VAL A 143 2.48 22.77 10.39
N VAL A 144 3.25 23.26 9.43
CA VAL A 144 2.82 24.31 8.49
C VAL A 144 2.60 23.65 7.14
N SER A 145 1.38 23.76 6.61
CA SER A 145 1.04 23.24 5.28
C SER A 145 0.28 24.30 4.48
N THR A 146 0.35 24.20 3.16
CA THR A 146 -0.49 25.02 2.28
C THR A 146 -1.95 24.65 2.45
N ILE A 147 -2.81 25.66 2.58
CA ILE A 147 -4.26 25.47 2.58
C ILE A 147 -4.65 24.95 1.18
N LYS A 148 -5.42 23.87 1.15
CA LYS A 148 -5.93 23.33 -0.11
C LYS A 148 -6.89 24.36 -0.72
N GLU A 149 -6.48 24.97 -1.83
CA GLU A 149 -7.39 25.78 -2.62
C GLU A 149 -8.33 24.85 -3.42
N ASP A 150 -9.64 25.14 -3.37
CA ASP A 150 -10.61 24.50 -4.24
C ASP A 150 -10.33 24.97 -5.68
N THR A 151 -9.50 24.22 -6.40
CA THR A 151 -9.35 24.44 -7.84
C THR A 151 -10.72 24.19 -8.49
N PRO A 152 -11.31 25.22 -9.18
CA PRO A 152 -12.55 24.98 -9.90
C PRO A 152 -12.36 23.81 -10.86
N ALA A 153 -13.34 22.91 -10.90
CA ALA A 153 -13.30 21.75 -11.77
C ALA A 153 -12.91 22.20 -13.20
N PRO A 154 -12.01 21.47 -13.89
CA PRO A 154 -11.61 21.85 -15.23
C PRO A 154 -12.87 21.97 -16.10
N VAL A 155 -13.17 23.18 -16.55
CA VAL A 155 -14.28 23.42 -17.48
C VAL A 155 -13.98 22.64 -18.75
N SER A 156 -14.76 21.61 -18.99
CA SER A 156 -14.75 20.89 -20.26
C SER A 156 -15.19 21.86 -21.34
N TYR A 157 -14.24 22.33 -22.14
CA TYR A 157 -14.54 23.07 -23.35
C TYR A 157 -15.13 22.08 -24.39
N THR A 158 -16.37 21.68 -24.19
CA THR A 158 -17.18 21.08 -25.23
C THR A 158 -17.98 22.20 -25.89
N HIS A 159 -17.79 22.34 -27.19
CA HIS A 159 -18.51 23.17 -28.14
C HIS A 159 -18.06 24.62 -28.37
N LEU A 160 -17.02 24.76 -29.17
CA LEU A 160 -17.06 25.80 -30.20
C LEU A 160 -17.90 25.22 -31.37
N ARG A 161 -19.18 25.54 -31.37
CA ARG A 161 -20.05 25.35 -32.51
C ARG A 161 -19.59 26.36 -33.57
N ALA A 162 -19.02 25.88 -34.67
CA ALA A 162 -18.78 26.69 -35.85
C ALA A 162 -20.13 27.21 -36.35
N HIS A 163 -20.32 28.52 -36.29
CA HIS A 163 -21.37 29.21 -37.05
C HIS A 163 -21.00 29.10 -38.51
N GLU A 164 -21.73 28.28 -39.26
CA GLU A 164 -21.80 28.37 -40.71
C GLU A 164 -22.47 29.73 -41.06
N THR A 165 -21.71 30.65 -41.57
CA THR A 165 -22.25 31.79 -42.30
C THR A 165 -22.62 31.34 -43.72
N LYS A 166 -23.93 31.24 -43.96
CA LYS A 166 -24.48 31.23 -45.34
C LYS A 166 -24.32 32.60 -45.92
N ALA A 167 -23.69 32.70 -47.05
CA ALA A 167 -23.89 33.72 -48.10
C ALA A 167 -24.06 33.05 -49.44
#